data_9bda6bed5624717e0e38675fcf8a96ef
#
_entry.id   9bda6bed5624717e0e38675fcf8a96ef
#
_cell.length_a   1.000
_cell.length_b   1.000
_cell.length_c   1.000
_cell.angle_alpha   90.00
_cell.angle_beta   90.00
_cell.angle_gamma   90.00
#
_symmetry.space_group_name_H-M   'P 1'
#
loop_
_entity.id
_entity.type
_entity.pdbx_description
1 polymer ?
#
loop_
_entity_poly.entity_id
_entity_poly.type
_entity_poly.pdbx_seq_one_letter_code
_entity_poly.pdbx_strand_id
1 'polypeptide(L)'
;MKIFVIVFFVVFALLLTSCSEDKIDLEPIVEQEKEEEVVSVEEYKAPTYADHYLDVASWADRADWNLANVHDPSVVFDGEYYYMYGTDASYGGAHLGRGHFLFRRSRDLVNWEFRGLAMAKTPGWVKDTLNSIRSGYGLEPIENPRFGHWAPVVRKVGDVYRLYYSIIIDNYIATGLPNTAENFDGSWTEHAFIGLMETKNLELNIWTDRGMVIRSVSDRGSNWSRSSPYDWSAYFKFNAIDPSFVETPEGEQWLIYGSWHSGIAAVEVDPATGKPYKLDAIDDFGVRIARRENNNANRWQALEGPEIIYNEETGYYYLFLAYDELSKAYNTRVARSQNITGPYYGINGANISNGADCWPMLTHPYQFKNHSGWVGFAHCGVFKNEETGDWFYTSQARLPDNTDGNPYSNAIMMGHVNKIRWTEDGWPVVLPQRYAAVPQDEITEEDLVGAWENITMEYRYQAMQKATDMSLASNKTASGAFSGSWSYDEEKKILTIGSTKLYVDRELDWEADPRVPTIVYSGLTATGRPIWGKKVD
;
A
#
# COMPACT_ATOMS: atom_id res chain seq x y z
N MET A 1 23.07 4.61 28.83
CA MET A 1 23.70 5.77 28.17
C MET A 1 25.12 5.38 27.77
N LYS A 2 25.32 4.84 26.58
CA LYS A 2 26.63 4.54 26.00
C LYS A 2 26.82 5.43 24.77
N ILE A 3 27.77 6.34 24.91
CA ILE A 3 28.16 7.32 23.89
C ILE A 3 29.12 6.64 22.93
N PHE A 4 28.81 6.65 21.64
CA PHE A 4 29.78 6.28 20.59
C PHE A 4 30.58 7.51 20.19
N VAL A 5 31.92 7.44 20.41
CA VAL A 5 32.88 8.45 19.98
C VAL A 5 33.44 7.99 18.63
N ILE A 6 33.22 8.76 17.57
CA ILE A 6 33.91 8.61 16.28
C ILE A 6 35.14 9.56 16.28
N VAL A 7 36.33 8.99 16.24
CA VAL A 7 37.58 9.75 16.14
C VAL A 7 38.01 9.82 14.67
N PHE A 8 38.04 10.99 14.08
CA PHE A 8 38.69 11.23 12.78
C PHE A 8 40.19 11.54 12.98
N PHE A 9 41.06 10.73 12.39
CA PHE A 9 42.49 11.03 12.26
C PHE A 9 42.75 11.82 10.99
N VAL A 10 43.31 13.03 11.15
CA VAL A 10 43.91 13.80 10.05
C VAL A 10 45.40 13.62 10.09
N VAL A 11 46.00 13.02 9.05
CA VAL A 11 47.42 12.87 8.88
C VAL A 11 47.98 14.11 8.19
N PHE A 12 48.85 14.85 8.86
CA PHE A 12 49.67 15.92 8.28
C PHE A 12 51.07 15.39 7.94
N ALA A 13 51.44 15.51 6.67
CA ALA A 13 52.79 15.20 6.20
C ALA A 13 53.69 16.43 6.40
N LEU A 14 54.79 16.25 7.15
CA LEU A 14 55.85 17.23 7.36
C LEU A 14 56.89 17.12 6.24
N LEU A 15 57.14 18.22 5.57
CA LEU A 15 58.35 18.44 4.77
C LEU A 15 59.39 19.16 5.61
N LEU A 16 60.56 18.51 5.78
CA LEU A 16 61.72 19.07 6.44
C LEU A 16 62.55 19.91 5.46
N THR A 17 62.79 21.17 5.78
CA THR A 17 63.99 21.90 5.30
C THR A 17 64.64 22.65 6.46
N SER A 18 65.93 22.62 6.42
CA SER A 18 67.01 22.89 7.38
C SER A 18 67.20 24.36 7.81
N CYS A 19 67.66 24.49 9.07
CA CYS A 19 68.54 25.47 9.72
C CYS A 19 68.07 26.93 9.92
N SER A 20 67.82 27.27 11.21
CA SER A 20 68.71 28.15 12.03
C SER A 20 68.14 28.26 13.45
N GLU A 21 69.07 28.33 14.44
CA GLU A 21 68.76 28.43 15.86
C GLU A 21 68.18 29.83 16.20
N ASP A 22 66.92 29.84 16.64
CA ASP A 22 66.45 30.93 17.48
C ASP A 22 65.56 30.34 18.57
N LYS A 23 65.83 30.68 19.82
CA LYS A 23 65.05 30.24 20.98
C LYS A 23 63.71 30.87 20.95
N ILE A 24 62.67 30.01 20.80
CA ILE A 24 61.29 30.43 20.97
C ILE A 24 60.83 30.04 22.38
N ASP A 25 60.49 31.03 23.19
CA ASP A 25 59.75 30.83 24.44
C ASP A 25 58.36 30.29 24.12
N LEU A 26 58.10 29.06 24.57
CA LEU A 26 56.77 28.43 24.45
C LEU A 26 55.88 28.94 25.58
N GLU A 27 54.93 29.79 25.26
CA GLU A 27 53.79 30.01 26.12
C GLU A 27 52.93 28.75 26.21
N PRO A 28 52.29 28.43 27.36
CA PRO A 28 51.47 27.24 27.50
C PRO A 28 50.21 27.35 26.64
N ILE A 29 50.00 26.31 25.83
CA ILE A 29 48.75 26.14 25.08
C ILE A 29 47.61 25.96 26.09
N VAL A 30 46.78 26.96 26.23
CA VAL A 30 45.51 26.83 26.93
C VAL A 30 44.60 25.97 26.05
N GLU A 31 44.34 24.75 26.44
CA GLU A 31 43.27 23.92 25.86
C GLU A 31 41.96 24.68 26.05
N GLN A 32 41.44 25.23 24.96
CA GLN A 32 40.02 25.64 24.93
C GLN A 32 39.18 24.38 24.97
N GLU A 33 38.48 24.17 26.10
CA GLU A 33 37.38 23.24 26.16
C GLU A 33 36.40 23.65 25.05
N LYS A 34 36.26 22.77 24.05
CA LYS A 34 35.15 22.90 23.10
C LYS A 34 33.84 22.69 23.89
N GLU A 35 33.06 23.73 24.02
CA GLU A 35 31.65 23.58 24.40
C GLU A 35 31.02 22.54 23.47
N GLU A 36 30.60 21.41 24.02
CA GLU A 36 29.77 20.46 23.32
C GLU A 36 28.48 21.20 22.96
N GLU A 37 28.25 21.36 21.68
CA GLU A 37 26.98 21.87 21.15
C GLU A 37 25.89 20.87 21.62
N VAL A 38 25.14 21.25 22.63
CA VAL A 38 23.98 20.49 23.10
C VAL A 38 22.97 20.57 21.95
N VAL A 39 22.96 19.55 21.11
CA VAL A 39 21.88 19.34 20.12
C VAL A 39 20.61 19.18 20.93
N SER A 40 19.78 20.21 20.96
CA SER A 40 18.46 20.11 21.58
C SER A 40 17.69 19.03 20.79
N VAL A 41 17.40 17.92 21.46
CA VAL A 41 16.45 16.95 20.92
C VAL A 41 15.11 17.66 20.81
N GLU A 42 14.67 17.93 19.58
CA GLU A 42 13.36 18.52 19.36
C GLU A 42 12.31 17.60 20.00
N GLU A 43 11.47 18.17 20.85
CA GLU A 43 10.40 17.43 21.53
C GLU A 43 9.43 16.90 20.47
N TYR A 44 9.10 15.61 20.51
CA TYR A 44 8.16 14.97 19.61
C TYR A 44 6.80 15.69 19.64
N LYS A 45 6.26 16.01 18.48
CA LYS A 45 4.94 16.64 18.33
C LYS A 45 4.01 15.71 17.54
N ALA A 46 2.94 15.29 18.19
CA ALA A 46 1.92 14.48 17.59
C ALA A 46 1.23 15.21 16.41
N PRO A 47 0.95 14.53 15.28
CA PRO A 47 0.16 15.09 14.19
C PRO A 47 -1.24 15.50 14.66
N THR A 48 -1.72 16.65 14.19
CA THR A 48 -3.00 17.25 14.61
C THR A 48 -4.10 17.19 13.55
N TYR A 49 -3.82 16.70 12.33
CA TYR A 49 -4.84 16.61 11.30
C TYR A 49 -5.93 15.60 11.66
N ALA A 50 -7.18 15.92 11.27
CA ALA A 50 -8.35 15.12 11.61
C ALA A 50 -8.43 13.80 10.85
N ASP A 51 -9.15 12.82 11.40
CA ASP A 51 -9.48 11.56 10.73
C ASP A 51 -10.63 11.72 9.72
N HIS A 52 -11.36 12.80 9.81
CA HIS A 52 -12.32 13.25 8.81
C HIS A 52 -11.77 14.48 8.09
N TYR A 53 -12.27 14.76 6.91
CA TYR A 53 -11.81 15.87 6.08
C TYR A 53 -12.96 16.70 5.51
N LEU A 54 -14.06 16.78 6.22
CA LEU A 54 -15.20 17.61 5.82
C LEU A 54 -14.81 19.05 5.58
N ASP A 55 -13.92 19.57 6.42
CA ASP A 55 -13.43 20.97 6.36
C ASP A 55 -12.46 21.20 5.19
N VAL A 56 -11.82 20.16 4.67
CA VAL A 56 -10.84 20.21 3.58
C VAL A 56 -11.29 19.45 2.33
N ALA A 57 -12.56 19.03 2.27
CA ALA A 57 -13.09 18.18 1.20
C ALA A 57 -13.11 18.84 -0.18
N SER A 58 -13.09 20.16 -0.27
CA SER A 58 -13.15 20.83 -1.55
C SER A 58 -11.81 20.80 -2.30
N TRP A 59 -11.87 20.90 -3.62
CA TRP A 59 -10.65 21.03 -4.44
C TRP A 59 -9.87 22.31 -4.09
N ALA A 60 -10.54 23.34 -3.62
CA ALA A 60 -9.87 24.60 -3.22
C ALA A 60 -8.91 24.37 -2.06
N ASP A 61 -9.26 23.47 -1.14
CA ASP A 61 -8.53 23.18 0.10
C ASP A 61 -7.47 22.09 -0.06
N ARG A 62 -7.15 21.67 -1.29
CA ARG A 62 -6.23 20.55 -1.56
C ARG A 62 -4.82 20.70 -0.98
N ALA A 63 -4.40 21.92 -0.67
CA ALA A 63 -3.14 22.16 0.02
C ALA A 63 -3.15 21.63 1.47
N ASP A 64 -4.34 21.52 2.06
CA ASP A 64 -4.55 21.05 3.43
C ASP A 64 -4.98 19.58 3.50
N TRP A 65 -5.06 18.90 2.36
CA TRP A 65 -5.53 17.50 2.30
C TRP A 65 -4.65 16.53 3.07
N ASN A 66 -3.35 16.74 3.18
CA ASN A 66 -2.41 15.76 3.72
C ASN A 66 -2.68 14.37 3.07
N LEU A 67 -3.32 13.44 3.80
CA LEU A 67 -3.70 12.12 3.33
C LEU A 67 -5.18 12.00 2.92
N ALA A 68 -5.93 13.09 2.85
CA ALA A 68 -7.31 13.06 2.34
C ALA A 68 -7.35 12.76 0.83
N ASN A 69 -8.39 12.08 0.36
CA ASN A 69 -8.56 11.64 -1.01
C ASN A 69 -7.39 10.79 -1.52
N VAL A 70 -7.12 9.70 -0.81
CA VAL A 70 -6.16 8.67 -1.22
C VAL A 70 -6.91 7.39 -1.55
N HIS A 71 -6.76 6.92 -2.80
CA HIS A 71 -7.20 5.60 -3.24
C HIS A 71 -6.06 4.89 -3.95
N ASP A 72 -5.95 3.59 -3.76
CA ASP A 72 -5.01 2.72 -4.46
C ASP A 72 -3.58 3.27 -4.44
N PRO A 73 -3.00 3.58 -3.26
CA PRO A 73 -1.75 4.31 -3.16
C PRO A 73 -0.56 3.46 -3.56
N SER A 74 0.36 4.08 -4.29
CA SER A 74 1.70 3.55 -4.56
C SER A 74 2.75 4.57 -4.15
N VAL A 75 3.79 4.14 -3.44
CA VAL A 75 4.85 5.01 -2.90
C VAL A 75 6.20 4.66 -3.50
N VAL A 76 6.99 5.69 -3.81
CA VAL A 76 8.38 5.58 -4.25
C VAL A 76 9.23 6.67 -3.58
N PHE A 77 10.49 6.35 -3.27
CA PHE A 77 11.47 7.28 -2.70
C PHE A 77 12.46 7.73 -3.78
N ASP A 78 12.76 9.04 -3.85
CA ASP A 78 13.71 9.59 -4.83
C ASP A 78 15.11 9.86 -4.27
N GLY A 79 15.29 9.65 -2.96
CA GLY A 79 16.52 9.97 -2.21
C GLY A 79 16.34 11.17 -1.28
N GLU A 80 15.26 11.93 -1.40
CA GLU A 80 14.94 13.09 -0.55
C GLU A 80 13.49 13.05 -0.06
N TYR A 81 12.55 12.68 -0.94
CA TYR A 81 11.12 12.62 -0.65
C TYR A 81 10.54 11.26 -1.01
N TYR A 82 9.55 10.85 -0.24
CA TYR A 82 8.57 9.84 -0.61
C TYR A 82 7.50 10.50 -1.46
N TYR A 83 7.19 9.93 -2.62
CA TYR A 83 6.10 10.35 -3.49
C TYR A 83 5.01 9.28 -3.48
N MET A 84 3.79 9.69 -3.15
CA MET A 84 2.62 8.83 -3.19
C MET A 84 1.73 9.22 -4.35
N TYR A 85 1.42 8.27 -5.21
CA TYR A 85 0.47 8.39 -6.32
C TYR A 85 -0.78 7.60 -6.01
N GLY A 86 -1.95 8.08 -6.43
CA GLY A 86 -3.22 7.40 -6.17
C GLY A 86 -4.32 7.82 -7.14
N THR A 87 -5.42 7.08 -7.09
CA THR A 87 -6.65 7.37 -7.83
C THR A 87 -7.34 8.61 -7.24
N ASP A 88 -7.85 9.49 -8.10
CA ASP A 88 -8.79 10.56 -7.69
C ASP A 88 -10.22 10.01 -7.73
N ALA A 89 -10.74 9.60 -6.58
CA ALA A 89 -12.06 8.98 -6.51
C ALA A 89 -13.22 9.97 -6.31
N SER A 90 -12.97 11.19 -5.83
CA SER A 90 -14.10 12.00 -5.40
C SER A 90 -13.99 13.52 -5.58
N TYR A 91 -12.92 14.14 -5.11
CA TYR A 91 -12.95 15.59 -4.92
C TYR A 91 -12.66 16.42 -6.15
N GLY A 92 -11.62 16.09 -6.85
CA GLY A 92 -11.16 16.88 -7.95
C GLY A 92 -11.92 16.57 -9.21
N GLY A 93 -12.35 15.37 -9.29
CA GLY A 93 -13.02 14.80 -10.44
C GLY A 93 -12.16 14.92 -11.68
N ALA A 94 -11.45 13.87 -12.02
CA ALA A 94 -10.86 13.70 -13.35
C ALA A 94 -11.88 14.06 -14.45
N HIS A 95 -13.16 13.87 -14.17
CA HIS A 95 -14.29 14.25 -15.01
C HIS A 95 -14.43 15.75 -15.28
N LEU A 96 -13.80 16.60 -14.48
CA LEU A 96 -13.86 18.06 -14.68
C LEU A 96 -12.68 18.61 -15.48
N GLY A 97 -11.91 17.75 -16.16
CA GLY A 97 -10.77 18.16 -16.98
C GLY A 97 -9.56 18.66 -16.17
N ARG A 98 -9.46 18.31 -14.90
CA ARG A 98 -8.35 18.71 -14.03
C ARG A 98 -7.12 17.81 -14.15
N GLY A 99 -7.24 16.69 -14.85
CA GLY A 99 -6.22 15.66 -14.97
C GLY A 99 -6.47 14.47 -14.04
N HIS A 100 -5.49 13.54 -13.96
CA HIS A 100 -5.65 12.24 -13.35
C HIS A 100 -4.44 11.88 -12.50
N PHE A 101 -4.62 10.95 -11.57
CA PHE A 101 -3.60 10.42 -10.66
C PHE A 101 -3.02 11.51 -9.76
N LEU A 102 -3.67 11.66 -8.61
CA LEU A 102 -3.22 12.59 -7.58
C LEU A 102 -1.85 12.17 -7.06
N PHE A 103 -0.97 13.16 -6.82
CA PHE A 103 0.27 12.84 -6.14
C PHE A 103 0.64 13.87 -5.07
N ARG A 104 1.36 13.37 -4.10
CA ARG A 104 1.86 14.12 -2.95
C ARG A 104 3.25 13.64 -2.57
N ARG A 105 3.96 14.43 -1.77
CA ARG A 105 5.28 14.07 -1.27
C ARG A 105 5.37 14.26 0.23
N SER A 106 6.29 13.52 0.86
CA SER A 106 6.62 13.62 2.28
C SER A 106 8.10 13.35 2.52
N ARG A 107 8.69 13.93 3.55
CA ARG A 107 10.03 13.57 4.04
C ARG A 107 9.98 12.56 5.19
N ASP A 108 8.86 12.48 5.89
CA ASP A 108 8.71 11.78 7.16
C ASP A 108 7.59 10.73 7.17
N LEU A 109 6.90 10.52 6.04
CA LEU A 109 5.75 9.63 5.88
C LEU A 109 4.51 10.03 6.72
N VAL A 110 4.58 11.14 7.45
CA VAL A 110 3.51 11.66 8.31
C VAL A 110 2.84 12.88 7.70
N ASN A 111 3.67 13.83 7.26
CA ASN A 111 3.21 15.10 6.70
C ASN A 111 3.34 15.07 5.18
N TRP A 112 2.20 15.09 4.47
CA TRP A 112 2.15 14.96 3.03
C TRP A 112 1.67 16.24 2.37
N GLU A 113 2.48 16.74 1.45
CA GLU A 113 2.20 17.92 0.64
C GLU A 113 1.57 17.51 -0.69
N PHE A 114 0.36 17.99 -0.99
CA PHE A 114 -0.24 17.78 -2.30
C PHE A 114 0.56 18.51 -3.37
N ARG A 115 0.93 17.81 -4.46
CA ARG A 115 1.79 18.35 -5.52
C ARG A 115 1.10 18.46 -6.87
N GLY A 116 -0.02 17.79 -7.08
CA GLY A 116 -0.78 17.90 -8.32
C GLY A 116 -1.27 16.57 -8.88
N LEU A 117 -1.27 16.49 -10.20
CA LEU A 117 -1.80 15.39 -11.00
C LEU A 117 -0.72 14.93 -11.99
N ALA A 118 -0.49 13.63 -12.05
CA ALA A 118 0.57 13.08 -12.90
C ALA A 118 0.20 13.05 -14.39
N MET A 119 -1.08 13.01 -14.72
CA MET A 119 -1.58 12.97 -16.10
C MET A 119 -2.56 14.11 -16.34
N ALA A 120 -2.28 14.98 -17.32
CA ALA A 120 -3.13 16.13 -17.61
C ALA A 120 -4.45 15.76 -18.31
N LYS A 121 -4.43 14.73 -19.15
CA LYS A 121 -5.61 14.25 -19.90
C LYS A 121 -5.40 12.82 -20.38
N THR A 122 -6.49 12.12 -20.66
CA THR A 122 -6.45 10.78 -21.28
C THR A 122 -5.66 10.81 -22.58
N PRO A 123 -4.67 9.92 -22.77
CA PRO A 123 -3.91 9.83 -24.02
C PRO A 123 -4.80 9.44 -25.21
N GLY A 124 -4.53 10.03 -26.38
CA GLY A 124 -5.33 9.79 -27.59
C GLY A 124 -5.35 8.34 -28.06
N TRP A 125 -4.24 7.61 -27.84
CA TRP A 125 -4.15 6.20 -28.23
C TRP A 125 -5.24 5.31 -27.59
N VAL A 126 -5.82 5.70 -26.45
CA VAL A 126 -6.87 4.93 -25.76
C VAL A 126 -8.12 4.82 -26.61
N LYS A 127 -8.64 5.96 -27.12
CA LYS A 127 -9.80 6.00 -28.01
C LYS A 127 -9.51 5.29 -29.34
N ASP A 128 -8.31 5.51 -29.90
CA ASP A 128 -7.91 4.92 -31.18
C ASP A 128 -7.82 3.39 -31.09
N THR A 129 -7.21 2.87 -30.01
CA THR A 129 -7.12 1.43 -29.75
C THR A 129 -8.49 0.81 -29.50
N LEU A 130 -9.32 1.46 -28.68
CA LEU A 130 -10.69 1.01 -28.42
C LEU A 130 -11.46 0.84 -29.73
N ASN A 131 -11.46 1.88 -30.58
CA ASN A 131 -12.24 1.86 -31.83
C ASN A 131 -11.65 0.91 -32.88
N SER A 132 -10.34 0.67 -32.85
CA SER A 132 -9.70 -0.37 -33.66
C SER A 132 -10.19 -1.77 -33.24
N ILE A 133 -10.27 -2.06 -31.94
CA ILE A 133 -10.79 -3.34 -31.43
C ILE A 133 -12.27 -3.49 -31.82
N ARG A 134 -13.09 -2.46 -31.63
CA ARG A 134 -14.50 -2.47 -31.99
C ARG A 134 -14.71 -2.73 -33.49
N SER A 135 -13.93 -2.07 -34.33
CA SER A 135 -13.94 -2.31 -35.78
C SER A 135 -13.62 -3.77 -36.13
N GLY A 136 -12.69 -4.40 -35.42
CA GLY A 136 -12.38 -5.83 -35.57
C GLY A 136 -13.54 -6.77 -35.25
N TYR A 137 -14.48 -6.33 -34.42
CA TYR A 137 -15.74 -7.04 -34.11
C TYR A 137 -16.92 -6.60 -34.97
N GLY A 138 -16.73 -5.66 -35.91
CA GLY A 138 -17.82 -5.09 -36.73
C GLY A 138 -18.76 -4.17 -35.94
N LEU A 139 -18.27 -3.59 -34.84
CA LEU A 139 -19.02 -2.66 -33.99
C LEU A 139 -18.73 -1.21 -34.39
N GLU A 140 -19.73 -0.35 -34.23
CA GLU A 140 -19.58 1.09 -34.47
C GLU A 140 -18.61 1.74 -33.47
N PRO A 141 -17.84 2.76 -33.90
CA PRO A 141 -16.93 3.47 -33.02
C PRO A 141 -17.69 4.22 -31.92
N ILE A 142 -17.03 4.38 -30.76
CA ILE A 142 -17.51 5.23 -29.67
C ILE A 142 -16.85 6.61 -29.82
N GLU A 143 -17.62 7.63 -30.13
CA GLU A 143 -17.10 8.98 -30.33
C GLU A 143 -16.63 9.63 -29.03
N ASN A 144 -17.36 9.42 -27.94
CA ASN A 144 -17.09 10.00 -26.63
C ASN A 144 -17.13 8.90 -25.56
N PRO A 145 -16.09 8.05 -25.48
CA PRO A 145 -16.04 7.01 -24.46
C PRO A 145 -15.90 7.61 -23.06
N ARG A 146 -16.53 6.95 -22.08
CA ARG A 146 -16.36 7.28 -20.66
C ARG A 146 -15.12 6.57 -20.14
N PHE A 147 -14.21 7.33 -19.56
CA PHE A 147 -12.99 6.81 -18.99
C PHE A 147 -12.99 6.87 -17.46
N GLY A 148 -12.51 5.82 -16.80
CA GLY A 148 -12.02 5.83 -15.44
C GLY A 148 -10.50 5.71 -15.43
N HIS A 149 -9.83 6.39 -14.51
CA HIS A 149 -8.37 6.40 -14.37
C HIS A 149 -8.05 5.92 -12.97
N TRP A 150 -7.56 4.67 -12.85
CA TRP A 150 -7.46 3.99 -11.58
C TRP A 150 -6.08 3.39 -11.33
N ALA A 151 -5.78 3.18 -10.04
CA ALA A 151 -4.69 2.37 -9.50
C ALA A 151 -3.34 2.59 -10.21
N PRO A 152 -2.73 3.78 -10.08
CA PRO A 152 -1.38 3.99 -10.58
C PRO A 152 -0.38 3.26 -9.69
N VAL A 153 0.62 2.62 -10.30
CA VAL A 153 1.78 2.09 -9.59
C VAL A 153 3.05 2.73 -10.12
N VAL A 154 3.89 3.23 -9.22
CA VAL A 154 5.15 3.86 -9.57
C VAL A 154 6.32 3.04 -9.03
N ARG A 155 7.35 2.83 -9.87
CA ARG A 155 8.59 2.15 -9.47
C ARG A 155 9.80 2.84 -10.10
N LYS A 156 10.91 2.82 -9.37
CA LYS A 156 12.20 3.22 -9.90
C LYS A 156 12.81 2.06 -10.68
N VAL A 157 13.22 2.30 -11.91
CA VAL A 157 13.85 1.30 -12.79
C VAL A 157 15.10 1.95 -13.40
N GLY A 158 16.27 1.58 -12.89
CA GLY A 158 17.52 2.23 -13.25
C GLY A 158 17.48 3.74 -12.95
N ASP A 159 17.61 4.57 -13.99
CA ASP A 159 17.61 6.04 -13.88
C ASP A 159 16.27 6.71 -14.21
N VAL A 160 15.20 5.92 -14.37
CA VAL A 160 13.85 6.41 -14.64
C VAL A 160 12.85 5.92 -13.60
N TYR A 161 11.74 6.64 -13.48
CA TYR A 161 10.55 6.21 -12.76
C TYR A 161 9.50 5.83 -13.79
N ARG A 162 8.96 4.62 -13.66
CA ARG A 162 7.85 4.08 -14.44
C ARG A 162 6.57 4.18 -13.66
N LEU A 163 5.54 4.77 -14.25
CA LEU A 163 4.20 4.79 -13.71
C LEU A 163 3.29 4.02 -14.65
N TYR A 164 2.86 2.84 -14.20
CA TYR A 164 1.81 2.04 -14.83
C TYR A 164 0.46 2.50 -14.29
N TYR A 165 -0.55 2.55 -15.13
CA TYR A 165 -1.88 3.06 -14.76
C TYR A 165 -2.99 2.34 -15.52
N SER A 166 -4.17 2.26 -14.91
CA SER A 166 -5.35 1.64 -15.53
C SER A 166 -6.25 2.70 -16.13
N ILE A 167 -6.76 2.43 -17.34
CA ILE A 167 -7.86 3.17 -17.95
C ILE A 167 -8.99 2.19 -18.25
N ILE A 168 -10.11 2.40 -17.58
CA ILE A 168 -11.33 1.63 -17.82
C ILE A 168 -12.21 2.36 -18.81
N ILE A 169 -12.88 1.59 -19.65
CA ILE A 169 -13.88 2.08 -20.58
C ILE A 169 -15.25 1.71 -20.03
N ASP A 170 -15.97 2.71 -19.54
CA ASP A 170 -17.25 2.54 -18.87
C ASP A 170 -18.45 2.65 -19.86
N ASN A 171 -18.37 1.85 -20.92
CA ASN A 171 -19.37 1.75 -21.98
C ASN A 171 -19.71 0.28 -22.23
N TYR A 172 -20.92 -0.04 -22.62
CA TYR A 172 -21.31 -1.39 -23.03
C TYR A 172 -20.73 -1.77 -24.39
N ILE A 173 -20.30 -3.01 -24.57
CA ILE A 173 -19.65 -3.49 -25.79
C ILE A 173 -20.62 -3.42 -26.97
N ALA A 174 -21.84 -3.93 -26.85
CA ALA A 174 -22.74 -4.07 -28.00
C ALA A 174 -23.15 -2.72 -28.58
N THR A 175 -23.58 -1.77 -27.74
CA THR A 175 -24.11 -0.48 -28.19
C THR A 175 -23.11 0.67 -28.09
N GLY A 176 -22.06 0.54 -27.28
CA GLY A 176 -21.18 1.66 -26.93
C GLY A 176 -21.81 2.72 -26.02
N LEU A 177 -23.02 2.47 -25.49
CA LEU A 177 -23.67 3.39 -24.57
C LEU A 177 -23.01 3.36 -23.19
N PRO A 178 -23.08 4.47 -22.42
CA PRO A 178 -22.57 4.51 -21.05
C PRO A 178 -23.14 3.40 -20.17
N ASN A 179 -22.29 2.80 -19.33
CA ASN A 179 -22.66 1.73 -18.40
C ASN A 179 -23.56 2.28 -17.27
N THR A 180 -24.85 2.28 -17.53
CA THR A 180 -25.91 2.57 -16.54
C THR A 180 -26.97 1.50 -16.66
N ALA A 181 -27.79 1.33 -15.60
CA ALA A 181 -28.85 0.34 -15.62
C ALA A 181 -29.89 0.62 -16.75
N GLU A 182 -30.11 1.89 -17.05
CA GLU A 182 -31.05 2.33 -18.09
C GLU A 182 -30.55 1.99 -19.49
N ASN A 183 -29.25 1.95 -19.70
CA ASN A 183 -28.62 1.64 -20.99
C ASN A 183 -28.23 0.17 -21.14
N PHE A 184 -28.57 -0.67 -20.17
CA PHE A 184 -28.16 -2.08 -20.21
C PHE A 184 -28.67 -2.76 -21.50
N ASP A 185 -27.71 -3.25 -22.29
CA ASP A 185 -27.94 -3.83 -23.61
C ASP A 185 -27.73 -5.35 -23.66
N GLY A 186 -27.55 -5.99 -22.50
CA GLY A 186 -27.25 -7.42 -22.40
C GLY A 186 -25.81 -7.80 -22.67
N SER A 187 -24.89 -6.81 -22.75
CA SER A 187 -23.46 -7.06 -22.92
C SER A 187 -22.64 -6.66 -21.69
N TRP A 188 -21.39 -7.12 -21.65
CA TRP A 188 -20.37 -6.62 -20.74
C TRP A 188 -19.91 -5.21 -21.13
N THR A 189 -19.15 -4.58 -20.24
CA THR A 189 -18.44 -3.33 -20.52
C THR A 189 -17.18 -3.60 -21.36
N GLU A 190 -16.70 -2.56 -22.00
CA GLU A 190 -15.52 -2.57 -22.87
C GLU A 190 -14.25 -3.01 -22.15
N HIS A 191 -13.21 -3.23 -22.91
CA HIS A 191 -11.86 -3.55 -22.42
C HIS A 191 -11.29 -2.41 -21.58
N ALA A 192 -10.59 -2.76 -20.51
CA ALA A 192 -9.68 -1.84 -19.86
C ALA A 192 -8.28 -1.92 -20.49
N PHE A 193 -7.47 -0.90 -20.23
CA PHE A 193 -6.08 -0.80 -20.68
C PHE A 193 -5.15 -0.44 -19.52
N ILE A 194 -3.98 -1.06 -19.49
CA ILE A 194 -2.86 -0.54 -18.70
C ILE A 194 -1.95 0.22 -19.65
N GLY A 195 -1.65 1.47 -19.32
CA GLY A 195 -0.68 2.31 -19.97
C GLY A 195 0.57 2.50 -19.12
N LEU A 196 1.61 3.08 -19.73
CA LEU A 196 2.88 3.40 -19.09
C LEU A 196 3.26 4.84 -19.40
N MET A 197 3.74 5.54 -18.41
CA MET A 197 4.47 6.80 -18.59
C MET A 197 5.75 6.80 -17.75
N GLU A 198 6.75 7.55 -18.20
CA GLU A 198 8.08 7.60 -17.59
C GLU A 198 8.53 9.02 -17.33
N THR A 199 9.27 9.20 -16.23
CA THR A 199 9.99 10.44 -15.91
C THR A 199 11.36 10.13 -15.31
N LYS A 200 12.28 11.09 -15.39
CA LYS A 200 13.56 11.06 -14.66
C LYS A 200 13.54 11.87 -13.37
N ASN A 201 12.50 12.66 -13.16
CA ASN A 201 12.41 13.56 -12.02
C ASN A 201 10.96 13.69 -11.58
N LEU A 202 10.66 13.16 -10.39
CA LEU A 202 9.30 13.17 -9.83
C LEU A 202 8.85 14.58 -9.44
N GLU A 203 9.77 15.41 -8.96
CA GLU A 203 9.47 16.78 -8.54
C GLU A 203 9.00 17.66 -9.70
N LEU A 204 9.60 17.51 -10.87
CA LEU A 204 9.21 18.26 -12.06
C LEU A 204 7.86 17.82 -12.64
N ASN A 205 7.41 16.62 -12.30
CA ASN A 205 6.15 16.04 -12.77
C ASN A 205 5.96 16.12 -14.29
N ILE A 206 7.04 15.90 -15.04
CA ILE A 206 7.04 15.87 -16.51
C ILE A 206 7.12 14.42 -16.95
N TRP A 207 6.00 13.89 -17.42
CA TRP A 207 5.86 12.49 -17.81
C TRP A 207 5.84 12.34 -19.32
N THR A 208 6.54 11.35 -19.82
CA THR A 208 6.51 10.91 -21.22
C THR A 208 5.58 9.70 -21.34
N ASP A 209 4.48 9.83 -22.07
CA ASP A 209 3.60 8.71 -22.39
C ASP A 209 4.31 7.68 -23.26
N ARG A 210 4.26 6.42 -22.83
CA ARG A 210 4.81 5.26 -23.57
C ARG A 210 3.71 4.44 -24.25
N GLY A 211 2.47 4.86 -24.11
CA GLY A 211 1.31 4.20 -24.72
C GLY A 211 0.86 2.94 -24.01
N MET A 212 0.06 2.14 -24.69
CA MET A 212 -0.51 0.91 -24.13
C MET A 212 0.59 -0.11 -23.81
N VAL A 213 0.44 -0.73 -22.63
CA VAL A 213 1.23 -1.88 -22.18
C VAL A 213 0.47 -3.16 -22.46
N ILE A 214 -0.77 -3.25 -21.99
CA ILE A 214 -1.62 -4.43 -22.13
C ILE A 214 -3.10 -4.02 -22.09
N ARG A 215 -3.97 -4.87 -22.61
CA ARG A 215 -5.43 -4.70 -22.58
C ARG A 215 -6.10 -5.88 -21.94
N SER A 216 -7.34 -5.72 -21.50
CA SER A 216 -8.17 -6.85 -21.09
C SER A 216 -8.32 -7.86 -22.23
N VAL A 217 -8.29 -9.13 -21.90
CA VAL A 217 -8.43 -10.23 -22.87
C VAL A 217 -9.50 -11.20 -22.40
N SER A 218 -10.37 -11.62 -23.34
CA SER A 218 -11.39 -12.64 -23.09
C SER A 218 -11.08 -13.92 -23.87
N ASP A 219 -11.27 -15.08 -23.23
CA ASP A 219 -11.25 -16.39 -23.89
C ASP A 219 -12.62 -16.79 -24.48
N ARG A 220 -13.62 -15.89 -24.38
CA ARG A 220 -14.98 -16.06 -24.89
C ARG A 220 -15.20 -15.46 -26.27
N GLY A 221 -14.16 -14.88 -26.88
CA GLY A 221 -14.24 -14.22 -28.19
C GLY A 221 -15.28 -13.09 -28.18
N SER A 222 -16.23 -13.11 -29.14
CA SER A 222 -17.32 -12.14 -29.24
C SER A 222 -18.57 -12.51 -28.40
N ASN A 223 -18.50 -13.52 -27.55
CA ASN A 223 -19.59 -13.88 -26.65
C ASN A 223 -19.57 -13.01 -25.38
N TRP A 224 -19.97 -11.75 -25.51
CA TRP A 224 -20.01 -10.77 -24.43
C TRP A 224 -21.35 -10.67 -23.70
N SER A 225 -22.26 -11.63 -23.88
CA SER A 225 -23.60 -11.61 -23.28
C SER A 225 -23.55 -11.68 -21.75
N ARG A 226 -24.38 -10.87 -21.12
CA ARG A 226 -24.58 -10.80 -19.66
C ARG A 226 -26.07 -10.69 -19.35
N SER A 227 -26.52 -11.49 -18.35
CA SER A 227 -27.94 -11.62 -18.04
C SER A 227 -28.55 -10.38 -17.37
N SER A 228 -27.73 -9.60 -16.66
CA SER A 228 -28.12 -8.36 -16.00
C SER A 228 -26.90 -7.49 -15.70
N PRO A 229 -27.05 -6.19 -15.41
CA PRO A 229 -25.95 -5.34 -14.98
C PRO A 229 -25.32 -5.80 -13.64
N TYR A 230 -25.99 -6.69 -12.91
CA TYR A 230 -25.53 -7.27 -11.65
C TYR A 230 -24.99 -8.70 -11.79
N ASP A 231 -24.83 -9.19 -13.02
CA ASP A 231 -24.18 -10.45 -13.31
C ASP A 231 -22.66 -10.28 -13.23
N TRP A 232 -22.06 -10.89 -12.24
CA TRP A 232 -20.63 -10.84 -11.95
C TRP A 232 -19.89 -12.12 -12.37
N SER A 233 -20.42 -12.87 -13.31
CA SER A 233 -19.74 -14.01 -13.91
C SER A 233 -18.48 -13.56 -14.65
N ALA A 234 -17.45 -14.41 -14.70
CA ALA A 234 -16.19 -14.06 -15.36
C ALA A 234 -16.36 -13.91 -16.87
N TYR A 235 -16.01 -12.74 -17.41
CA TYR A 235 -15.96 -12.48 -18.86
C TYR A 235 -14.52 -12.44 -19.36
N PHE A 236 -13.66 -11.63 -18.71
CA PHE A 236 -12.25 -11.57 -19.08
C PHE A 236 -11.46 -12.75 -18.51
N LYS A 237 -10.55 -13.30 -19.31
CA LYS A 237 -9.48 -14.19 -18.82
C LYS A 237 -8.58 -13.39 -17.88
N PHE A 238 -8.18 -12.19 -18.31
CA PHE A 238 -7.50 -11.21 -17.47
C PHE A 238 -8.07 -9.83 -17.76
N ASN A 239 -8.37 -9.08 -16.71
CA ASN A 239 -8.81 -7.70 -16.80
C ASN A 239 -7.62 -6.76 -16.61
N ALA A 240 -7.34 -5.86 -17.55
CA ALA A 240 -6.17 -4.99 -17.52
C ALA A 240 -6.38 -3.80 -16.57
N ILE A 241 -6.48 -4.09 -15.28
CA ILE A 241 -6.68 -3.16 -14.16
C ILE A 241 -5.70 -3.53 -13.06
N ASP A 242 -5.42 -2.58 -12.18
CA ASP A 242 -4.63 -2.74 -10.96
C ASP A 242 -3.22 -3.31 -11.23
N PRO A 243 -2.35 -2.56 -11.93
CA PRO A 243 -0.98 -3.00 -12.16
C PRO A 243 -0.17 -3.01 -10.85
N SER A 244 0.74 -3.98 -10.73
CA SER A 244 1.90 -3.92 -9.85
C SER A 244 3.13 -4.39 -10.63
N PHE A 245 4.32 -4.02 -10.17
CA PHE A 245 5.55 -4.26 -10.91
C PHE A 245 6.66 -4.66 -9.94
N VAL A 246 7.45 -5.66 -10.34
CA VAL A 246 8.61 -6.12 -9.60
C VAL A 246 9.76 -6.47 -10.55
N GLU A 247 10.97 -6.17 -10.11
CA GLU A 247 12.20 -6.69 -10.68
C GLU A 247 12.69 -7.86 -9.83
N THR A 248 13.06 -8.97 -10.49
CA THR A 248 13.58 -10.14 -9.80
C THR A 248 15.06 -9.93 -9.44
N PRO A 249 15.64 -10.72 -8.52
CA PRO A 249 17.08 -10.68 -8.22
C PRO A 249 17.97 -10.91 -9.45
N GLU A 250 17.45 -11.61 -10.46
CA GLU A 250 18.13 -11.89 -11.72
C GLU A 250 18.01 -10.74 -12.73
N GLY A 251 17.22 -9.70 -12.42
CA GLY A 251 16.99 -8.54 -13.27
C GLY A 251 15.86 -8.71 -14.29
N GLU A 252 15.07 -9.78 -14.19
CA GLU A 252 13.84 -9.91 -14.96
C GLU A 252 12.79 -8.95 -14.44
N GLN A 253 11.99 -8.39 -15.33
CA GLN A 253 10.92 -7.45 -14.97
C GLN A 253 9.55 -8.04 -15.25
N TRP A 254 8.67 -7.93 -14.27
CA TRP A 254 7.35 -8.54 -14.32
C TRP A 254 6.25 -7.55 -13.97
N LEU A 255 5.21 -7.52 -14.81
CA LEU A 255 3.95 -6.84 -14.55
C LEU A 255 2.97 -7.85 -13.97
N ILE A 256 2.40 -7.51 -12.82
CA ILE A 256 1.31 -8.25 -12.17
C ILE A 256 0.06 -7.41 -12.32
N TYR A 257 -1.05 -7.99 -12.78
CA TYR A 257 -2.27 -7.23 -13.00
C TYR A 257 -3.51 -8.10 -12.97
N GLY A 258 -4.64 -7.49 -12.77
CA GLY A 258 -5.95 -8.14 -12.81
C GLY A 258 -6.86 -7.66 -11.69
N SER A 259 -8.15 -7.71 -11.98
CA SER A 259 -9.19 -7.32 -11.04
C SER A 259 -10.44 -8.13 -11.35
N TRP A 260 -10.96 -8.84 -10.35
CA TRP A 260 -12.15 -9.70 -10.46
C TRP A 260 -12.03 -10.77 -11.55
N HIS A 261 -13.11 -11.06 -12.26
CA HIS A 261 -13.17 -12.01 -13.39
C HIS A 261 -12.42 -13.32 -13.11
N SER A 262 -11.41 -13.65 -13.90
CA SER A 262 -10.66 -14.89 -13.73
C SER A 262 -9.38 -14.74 -12.89
N GLY A 263 -9.16 -13.58 -12.28
CA GLY A 263 -8.10 -13.35 -11.31
C GLY A 263 -6.90 -12.57 -11.85
N ILE A 264 -5.74 -12.81 -11.26
CA ILE A 264 -4.51 -12.04 -11.40
C ILE A 264 -3.52 -12.79 -12.29
N ALA A 265 -2.89 -12.04 -13.19
CA ALA A 265 -1.85 -12.52 -14.10
C ALA A 265 -0.47 -12.01 -13.71
N ALA A 266 0.57 -12.78 -14.02
CA ALA A 266 1.95 -12.35 -14.10
C ALA A 266 2.43 -12.45 -15.55
N VAL A 267 2.97 -11.37 -16.11
CA VAL A 267 3.54 -11.31 -17.45
C VAL A 267 4.92 -10.67 -17.42
N GLU A 268 5.88 -11.32 -18.06
CA GLU A 268 7.23 -10.78 -18.21
C GLU A 268 7.21 -9.60 -19.18
N VAL A 269 7.97 -8.56 -18.86
CA VAL A 269 8.11 -7.37 -19.69
C VAL A 269 9.57 -7.15 -20.09
N ASP A 270 9.76 -6.64 -21.28
CA ASP A 270 11.08 -6.23 -21.78
C ASP A 270 11.59 -5.05 -20.93
N PRO A 271 12.74 -5.18 -20.27
CA PRO A 271 13.33 -4.13 -19.44
C PRO A 271 13.55 -2.81 -20.18
N ALA A 272 13.80 -2.86 -21.49
CA ALA A 272 14.03 -1.66 -22.29
C ALA A 272 12.75 -0.84 -22.52
N THR A 273 11.59 -1.50 -22.58
CA THR A 273 10.32 -0.86 -22.94
C THR A 273 9.29 -0.86 -21.81
N GLY A 274 9.43 -1.74 -20.82
CA GLY A 274 8.44 -1.95 -19.76
C GLY A 274 7.13 -2.59 -20.24
N LYS A 275 7.16 -3.26 -21.41
CA LYS A 275 5.98 -3.86 -22.04
C LYS A 275 6.20 -5.35 -22.30
N PRO A 276 5.14 -6.18 -22.35
CA PRO A 276 5.27 -7.57 -22.75
C PRO A 276 5.96 -7.71 -24.10
N TYR A 277 6.77 -8.74 -24.29
CA TYR A 277 7.51 -8.99 -25.53
C TYR A 277 6.58 -9.18 -26.73
N LYS A 278 5.39 -9.73 -26.51
CA LYS A 278 4.35 -9.92 -27.53
C LYS A 278 2.96 -10.07 -26.87
N LEU A 279 1.91 -9.87 -27.66
CA LEU A 279 0.50 -10.03 -27.26
C LEU A 279 -0.35 -10.59 -28.42
N ASP A 280 0.20 -11.57 -29.17
CA ASP A 280 -0.43 -12.11 -30.37
C ASP A 280 -1.47 -13.20 -30.03
N ALA A 281 -1.18 -14.02 -29.00
CA ALA A 281 -2.04 -15.10 -28.54
C ALA A 281 -2.54 -14.84 -27.12
N ILE A 282 -3.66 -15.48 -26.75
CA ILE A 282 -4.25 -15.31 -25.42
C ILE A 282 -3.30 -15.71 -24.26
N ASP A 283 -2.37 -16.62 -24.51
CA ASP A 283 -1.39 -17.06 -23.53
C ASP A 283 -0.23 -16.06 -23.35
N ASP A 284 -0.04 -15.13 -24.27
CA ASP A 284 0.95 -14.06 -24.16
C ASP A 284 0.54 -12.99 -23.10
N PHE A 285 -0.73 -13.02 -22.65
CA PHE A 285 -1.24 -12.11 -21.62
C PHE A 285 -0.88 -12.53 -20.19
N GLY A 286 -0.12 -13.59 -20.03
CA GLY A 286 0.48 -14.00 -18.77
C GLY A 286 -0.05 -15.30 -18.17
N VAL A 287 0.56 -15.66 -17.05
CA VAL A 287 0.25 -16.84 -16.25
C VAL A 287 -0.65 -16.41 -15.09
N ARG A 288 -1.74 -17.16 -14.85
CA ARG A 288 -2.59 -16.91 -13.68
C ARG A 288 -1.88 -17.32 -12.40
N ILE A 289 -1.66 -16.37 -11.51
CA ILE A 289 -1.00 -16.59 -10.21
C ILE A 289 -1.98 -16.57 -9.03
N ALA A 290 -3.14 -15.92 -9.19
CA ALA A 290 -4.18 -15.90 -8.17
C ALA A 290 -5.57 -15.80 -8.81
N ARG A 291 -6.57 -16.36 -8.15
CA ARG A 291 -8.00 -16.16 -8.44
C ARG A 291 -8.84 -16.41 -7.20
N ARG A 292 -10.09 -16.02 -7.23
CA ARG A 292 -11.07 -16.35 -6.22
C ARG A 292 -12.30 -17.00 -6.88
N GLU A 293 -12.74 -18.13 -6.38
CA GLU A 293 -13.93 -18.76 -6.90
C GLU A 293 -15.19 -18.20 -6.25
N ASN A 294 -16.25 -18.08 -7.05
CA ASN A 294 -17.56 -17.77 -6.54
C ASN A 294 -18.14 -19.02 -5.87
N ASN A 295 -17.94 -19.13 -4.57
CA ASN A 295 -18.26 -20.36 -3.81
C ASN A 295 -19.34 -20.15 -2.74
N ASN A 296 -20.03 -19.05 -2.72
CA ASN A 296 -21.03 -18.64 -1.74
C ASN A 296 -20.63 -17.40 -0.92
N ALA A 297 -21.42 -17.05 0.06
CA ALA A 297 -21.15 -15.96 1.03
C ALA A 297 -20.86 -14.60 0.38
N ASN A 298 -21.45 -14.29 -0.76
CA ASN A 298 -21.35 -13.01 -1.47
C ASN A 298 -19.92 -12.62 -1.90
N ARG A 299 -19.11 -13.57 -2.30
CA ARG A 299 -17.73 -13.33 -2.66
C ARG A 299 -17.49 -12.98 -4.12
N TRP A 300 -18.36 -13.35 -5.03
CA TRP A 300 -18.42 -12.99 -6.45
C TRP A 300 -17.08 -12.84 -7.18
N GLN A 301 -16.09 -13.66 -6.90
CA GLN A 301 -14.76 -13.53 -7.48
C GLN A 301 -14.04 -12.20 -7.10
N ALA A 302 -14.47 -11.53 -6.05
CA ALA A 302 -13.91 -10.29 -5.55
C ALA A 302 -12.48 -10.49 -5.05
N LEU A 303 -11.54 -10.23 -5.94
CA LEU A 303 -10.10 -10.30 -5.76
C LEU A 303 -9.48 -9.29 -6.72
N GLU A 304 -8.73 -8.32 -6.18
CA GLU A 304 -8.13 -7.24 -6.96
C GLU A 304 -6.91 -6.64 -6.26
N GLY A 305 -6.39 -5.54 -6.80
CA GLY A 305 -5.34 -4.75 -6.16
C GLY A 305 -4.10 -5.55 -5.82
N PRO A 306 -3.49 -6.30 -6.76
CA PRO A 306 -2.27 -7.03 -6.47
C PRO A 306 -1.13 -6.06 -6.18
N GLU A 307 -0.43 -6.27 -5.08
CA GLU A 307 0.87 -5.68 -4.83
C GLU A 307 1.88 -6.78 -4.63
N ILE A 308 3.00 -6.70 -5.34
CA ILE A 308 4.04 -7.71 -5.27
C ILE A 308 5.38 -7.10 -4.87
N ILE A 309 6.03 -7.76 -3.94
CA ILE A 309 7.41 -7.45 -3.53
C ILE A 309 8.25 -8.71 -3.49
N TYR A 310 9.55 -8.55 -3.64
CA TYR A 310 10.53 -9.57 -3.26
C TYR A 310 11.19 -9.15 -1.94
N ASN A 311 11.26 -10.08 -0.99
CA ASN A 311 11.96 -9.87 0.27
C ASN A 311 13.24 -10.73 0.26
N GLU A 312 14.39 -10.09 0.14
CA GLU A 312 15.71 -10.74 0.06
C GLU A 312 16.04 -11.55 1.32
N GLU A 313 15.61 -11.08 2.50
CA GLU A 313 15.89 -11.75 3.78
C GLU A 313 15.20 -13.11 3.88
N THR A 314 14.02 -13.24 3.28
CA THR A 314 13.24 -14.48 3.30
C THR A 314 13.39 -15.31 2.02
N GLY A 315 13.82 -14.71 0.92
CA GLY A 315 13.91 -15.32 -0.41
C GLY A 315 12.56 -15.61 -1.06
N TYR A 316 11.51 -14.85 -0.70
CA TYR A 316 10.16 -15.03 -1.23
C TYR A 316 9.64 -13.78 -1.93
N TYR A 317 8.86 -14.01 -2.98
CA TYR A 317 7.87 -13.05 -3.48
C TYR A 317 6.63 -13.10 -2.61
N TYR A 318 6.14 -11.93 -2.19
CA TYR A 318 4.89 -11.78 -1.45
C TYR A 318 3.88 -11.08 -2.33
N LEU A 319 2.75 -11.74 -2.53
CA LEU A 319 1.62 -11.21 -3.29
C LEU A 319 0.52 -10.80 -2.30
N PHE A 320 0.37 -9.50 -2.09
CA PHE A 320 -0.71 -8.90 -1.33
C PHE A 320 -1.90 -8.69 -2.26
N LEU A 321 -3.09 -8.97 -1.78
CA LEU A 321 -4.31 -8.94 -2.57
C LEU A 321 -5.45 -8.35 -1.75
N ALA A 322 -6.28 -7.54 -2.39
CA ALA A 322 -7.53 -7.07 -1.82
C ALA A 322 -8.64 -8.10 -2.09
N TYR A 323 -9.33 -8.48 -1.04
CA TYR A 323 -10.45 -9.42 -1.04
C TYR A 323 -11.74 -8.70 -0.71
N ASP A 324 -12.84 -9.15 -1.30
CA ASP A 324 -14.19 -8.62 -1.15
C ASP A 324 -14.38 -7.22 -1.78
N GLU A 325 -15.52 -6.61 -1.60
CA GLU A 325 -15.82 -5.31 -2.17
C GLU A 325 -15.41 -4.16 -1.22
N LEU A 326 -14.92 -3.10 -1.83
CA LEU A 326 -14.44 -1.87 -1.19
C LEU A 326 -15.42 -1.31 -0.14
N SER A 327 -16.72 -1.37 -0.42
CA SER A 327 -17.74 -0.72 0.41
C SER A 327 -18.12 -1.48 1.66
N LYS A 328 -17.74 -2.76 1.82
CA LYS A 328 -18.33 -3.62 2.85
C LYS A 328 -17.32 -4.39 3.70
N ALA A 329 -16.43 -5.13 3.05
CA ALA A 329 -15.62 -6.12 3.74
C ALA A 329 -14.16 -6.16 3.23
N TYR A 330 -13.74 -5.09 2.56
CA TYR A 330 -12.43 -4.99 1.96
C TYR A 330 -11.33 -5.34 2.96
N ASN A 331 -10.49 -6.29 2.59
CA ASN A 331 -9.45 -6.81 3.46
C ASN A 331 -8.23 -7.23 2.64
N THR A 332 -7.04 -7.01 3.19
CA THR A 332 -5.79 -7.44 2.56
C THR A 332 -5.40 -8.83 3.06
N ARG A 333 -5.07 -9.71 2.13
CA ARG A 333 -4.46 -11.00 2.43
C ARG A 333 -3.17 -11.16 1.65
N VAL A 334 -2.29 -12.05 2.10
CA VAL A 334 -0.99 -12.27 1.48
C VAL A 334 -0.71 -13.75 1.30
N ALA A 335 -0.12 -14.07 0.15
CA ALA A 335 0.48 -15.37 -0.13
C ALA A 335 1.93 -15.17 -0.58
N ARG A 336 2.76 -16.22 -0.52
CA ARG A 336 4.16 -16.15 -0.92
C ARG A 336 4.58 -17.31 -1.82
N SER A 337 5.60 -17.06 -2.64
CA SER A 337 6.22 -18.05 -3.52
C SER A 337 7.71 -17.76 -3.67
N GLN A 338 8.50 -18.77 -3.92
CA GLN A 338 9.91 -18.62 -4.33
C GLN A 338 10.05 -18.32 -5.85
N ASN A 339 8.97 -18.48 -6.60
CA ASN A 339 8.95 -18.21 -8.04
C ASN A 339 7.93 -17.12 -8.35
N ILE A 340 8.29 -16.18 -9.20
CA ILE A 340 7.42 -15.06 -9.59
C ILE A 340 6.10 -15.51 -10.22
N THR A 341 6.10 -16.60 -10.95
CA THR A 341 4.91 -17.19 -11.57
C THR A 341 4.16 -18.17 -10.65
N GLY A 342 4.58 -18.28 -9.39
CA GLY A 342 3.96 -19.15 -8.41
C GLY A 342 4.46 -20.62 -8.43
N PRO A 343 3.74 -21.54 -7.79
CA PRO A 343 2.47 -21.31 -7.08
C PRO A 343 2.64 -20.49 -5.79
N TYR A 344 1.70 -19.60 -5.53
CA TYR A 344 1.63 -18.81 -4.30
C TYR A 344 0.80 -19.54 -3.25
N TYR A 345 1.35 -19.65 -2.05
CA TYR A 345 0.71 -20.33 -0.92
C TYR A 345 0.48 -19.38 0.25
N GLY A 346 -0.67 -19.47 0.85
CA GLY A 346 -0.94 -18.87 2.16
C GLY A 346 -0.33 -19.69 3.31
N ILE A 347 -0.31 -19.10 4.53
CA ILE A 347 0.13 -19.79 5.75
C ILE A 347 -0.72 -21.05 6.06
N ASN A 348 -1.95 -21.06 5.59
CA ASN A 348 -2.88 -22.18 5.68
C ASN A 348 -2.63 -23.28 4.59
N GLY A 349 -1.57 -23.15 3.80
CA GLY A 349 -1.25 -24.08 2.71
C GLY A 349 -2.15 -23.97 1.48
N ALA A 350 -3.03 -22.97 1.42
CA ALA A 350 -3.92 -22.75 0.29
C ALA A 350 -3.14 -22.25 -0.93
N ASN A 351 -3.25 -22.95 -2.06
CA ASN A 351 -2.76 -22.47 -3.35
C ASN A 351 -3.81 -21.51 -3.95
N ILE A 352 -3.47 -20.23 -4.01
CA ILE A 352 -4.42 -19.20 -4.41
C ILE A 352 -4.70 -19.16 -5.91
N SER A 353 -3.90 -19.83 -6.74
CA SER A 353 -4.20 -19.98 -8.17
C SER A 353 -5.39 -20.92 -8.43
N ASN A 354 -5.76 -21.73 -7.44
CA ASN A 354 -6.88 -22.67 -7.50
C ASN A 354 -8.21 -22.08 -6.99
N GLY A 355 -8.23 -20.81 -6.58
CA GLY A 355 -9.43 -20.13 -6.11
C GLY A 355 -9.69 -20.25 -4.61
N ALA A 356 -8.78 -20.88 -3.86
CA ALA A 356 -8.91 -20.98 -2.41
C ALA A 356 -8.57 -19.64 -1.73
N ASP A 357 -9.31 -19.30 -0.68
CA ASP A 357 -8.99 -18.14 0.17
C ASP A 357 -7.70 -18.38 0.94
N CYS A 358 -6.77 -17.45 0.84
CA CYS A 358 -5.51 -17.53 1.57
C CYS A 358 -5.58 -16.80 2.93
N TRP A 359 -4.64 -17.18 3.76
CA TRP A 359 -4.23 -16.53 4.99
C TRP A 359 -2.71 -16.35 4.98
N PRO A 360 -2.11 -15.37 5.67
CA PRO A 360 -2.77 -14.50 6.63
C PRO A 360 -3.62 -13.42 5.95
N MET A 361 -4.67 -13.00 6.65
CA MET A 361 -5.31 -11.71 6.48
C MET A 361 -4.47 -10.69 7.25
N LEU A 362 -4.27 -9.50 6.71
CA LEU A 362 -3.46 -8.45 7.34
C LEU A 362 -4.32 -7.31 7.88
N THR A 363 -5.37 -6.97 7.15
CA THR A 363 -6.31 -5.91 7.50
C THR A 363 -7.75 -6.40 7.32
N HIS A 364 -8.67 -5.76 8.01
CA HIS A 364 -10.13 -5.99 7.92
C HIS A 364 -10.82 -4.76 8.51
N PRO A 365 -12.10 -4.47 8.23
CA PRO A 365 -12.83 -3.45 8.96
C PRO A 365 -12.71 -3.63 10.48
N TYR A 366 -12.26 -2.60 11.18
CA TYR A 366 -11.94 -2.68 12.62
C TYR A 366 -12.32 -1.43 13.40
N GLN A 367 -12.40 -1.55 14.72
CA GLN A 367 -12.74 -0.48 15.64
C GLN A 367 -12.01 -0.64 16.98
N PHE A 368 -11.10 0.26 17.30
CA PHE A 368 -10.67 0.52 18.67
C PHE A 368 -11.72 1.33 19.41
N LYS A 369 -11.69 1.31 20.74
CA LYS A 369 -12.61 2.10 21.55
C LYS A 369 -12.40 3.59 21.31
N ASN A 370 -13.42 4.37 21.60
CA ASN A 370 -13.44 5.83 21.43
C ASN A 370 -13.31 6.32 19.99
N HIS A 371 -13.43 5.44 19.00
CA HIS A 371 -13.42 5.79 17.59
C HIS A 371 -14.55 5.06 16.85
N SER A 372 -15.03 5.62 15.73
CA SER A 372 -16.07 4.98 14.92
C SER A 372 -15.56 3.77 14.11
N GLY A 373 -14.25 3.60 14.03
CA GLY A 373 -13.60 2.52 13.29
C GLY A 373 -13.28 2.88 11.84
N TRP A 374 -12.66 1.92 11.14
CA TRP A 374 -12.23 2.05 9.76
C TRP A 374 -12.75 0.92 8.91
N VAL A 375 -13.15 1.24 7.68
CA VAL A 375 -13.57 0.30 6.63
C VAL A 375 -12.88 0.64 5.31
N GLY A 376 -12.85 -0.32 4.37
CA GLY A 376 -12.21 -0.10 3.07
C GLY A 376 -10.68 -0.22 3.10
N PHE A 377 -10.12 -0.85 4.13
CA PHE A 377 -8.67 -0.91 4.40
C PHE A 377 -8.00 -2.06 3.64
N ALA A 378 -7.82 -1.88 2.34
CA ALA A 378 -7.10 -2.78 1.43
C ALA A 378 -6.67 -2.04 0.16
N HIS A 379 -6.28 -2.76 -0.89
CA HIS A 379 -5.65 -2.25 -2.11
C HIS A 379 -4.39 -1.46 -1.75
N CYS A 380 -3.38 -2.18 -1.33
CA CYS A 380 -2.19 -1.59 -0.71
C CYS A 380 -1.04 -1.40 -1.68
N GLY A 381 -0.13 -0.48 -1.32
CA GLY A 381 1.25 -0.48 -1.75
C GLY A 381 2.15 -0.92 -0.58
N VAL A 382 3.26 -1.57 -0.88
CA VAL A 382 4.26 -1.98 0.10
C VAL A 382 5.64 -1.52 -0.35
N PHE A 383 6.38 -0.89 0.55
CA PHE A 383 7.71 -0.39 0.26
C PHE A 383 8.65 -0.49 1.47
N LYS A 384 9.93 -0.48 1.21
CA LYS A 384 11.00 -0.46 2.22
C LYS A 384 11.65 0.91 2.26
N ASN A 385 11.95 1.38 3.46
CA ASN A 385 12.90 2.46 3.64
C ASN A 385 14.30 1.84 3.68
N GLU A 386 15.09 2.07 2.65
CA GLU A 386 16.42 1.46 2.52
C GLU A 386 17.43 1.99 3.54
N GLU A 387 17.20 3.17 4.13
CA GLU A 387 18.08 3.75 5.14
C GLU A 387 17.89 3.11 6.52
N THR A 388 16.63 2.85 6.90
CA THR A 388 16.29 2.25 8.21
C THR A 388 16.07 0.75 8.16
N GLY A 389 15.79 0.21 6.98
CA GLY A 389 15.38 -1.17 6.79
C GLY A 389 13.90 -1.43 7.14
N ASP A 390 13.16 -0.42 7.55
CA ASP A 390 11.76 -0.54 7.90
C ASP A 390 10.88 -0.77 6.67
N TRP A 391 9.89 -1.62 6.81
CA TRP A 391 8.87 -1.88 5.80
C TRP A 391 7.57 -1.17 6.14
N PHE A 392 6.92 -0.64 5.12
CA PHE A 392 5.67 0.09 5.25
C PHE A 392 4.58 -0.48 4.34
N TYR A 393 3.39 -0.52 4.88
CA TYR A 393 2.14 -0.80 4.21
C TYR A 393 1.39 0.51 4.04
N THR A 394 1.02 0.85 2.82
CA THR A 394 0.17 2.01 2.56
C THR A 394 -1.13 1.56 1.91
N SER A 395 -2.22 2.18 2.30
CA SER A 395 -3.55 1.87 1.77
C SER A 395 -4.48 3.06 1.97
N GLN A 396 -5.73 2.91 1.60
CA GLN A 396 -6.82 3.80 1.99
C GLN A 396 -7.68 3.15 3.06
N ALA A 397 -8.36 4.00 3.82
CA ALA A 397 -9.50 3.60 4.63
C ALA A 397 -10.47 4.79 4.79
N ARG A 398 -11.69 4.53 5.18
CA ARG A 398 -12.69 5.55 5.47
C ARG A 398 -13.40 5.26 6.78
N LEU A 399 -13.99 6.29 7.36
CA LEU A 399 -14.94 6.12 8.45
C LEU A 399 -16.18 5.35 7.97
N PRO A 400 -16.86 4.60 8.82
CA PRO A 400 -18.11 3.93 8.46
C PRO A 400 -19.18 4.90 7.97
N ASP A 401 -20.10 4.41 7.14
CA ASP A 401 -21.23 5.19 6.66
C ASP A 401 -22.06 5.75 7.81
N ASN A 402 -22.57 6.96 7.65
CA ASN A 402 -23.40 7.67 8.62
C ASN A 402 -22.74 7.95 9.97
N THR A 403 -21.43 8.02 10.01
CA THR A 403 -20.67 8.55 11.15
C THR A 403 -20.33 10.01 10.92
N ASP A 404 -20.06 10.75 12.00
CA ASP A 404 -19.52 12.10 11.92
C ASP A 404 -18.23 12.06 11.07
N GLY A 405 -18.13 12.95 10.10
CA GLY A 405 -16.97 13.00 9.20
C GLY A 405 -17.06 12.13 7.95
N ASN A 406 -18.05 11.26 7.79
CA ASN A 406 -18.29 10.53 6.54
C ASN A 406 -19.74 10.44 6.13
N PRO A 407 -20.33 11.49 5.56
CA PRO A 407 -21.68 11.45 5.00
C PRO A 407 -21.74 10.82 3.60
N TYR A 408 -20.61 10.47 2.97
CA TYR A 408 -20.54 10.19 1.54
C TYR A 408 -20.17 8.74 1.18
N SER A 409 -20.21 7.81 2.12
CA SER A 409 -19.84 6.43 1.81
C SER A 409 -18.35 6.28 1.40
N ASN A 410 -18.02 5.36 0.50
CA ASN A 410 -16.64 5.03 0.12
C ASN A 410 -15.99 5.97 -0.90
N ALA A 411 -16.63 7.08 -1.27
CA ALA A 411 -15.99 8.08 -2.13
C ALA A 411 -14.91 8.90 -1.43
N ILE A 412 -14.98 9.00 -0.09
CA ILE A 412 -14.03 9.79 0.71
C ILE A 412 -13.14 8.84 1.51
N MET A 413 -11.89 8.73 1.10
CA MET A 413 -10.88 7.87 1.72
C MET A 413 -9.75 8.69 2.30
N MET A 414 -9.25 8.23 3.43
CA MET A 414 -8.02 8.71 4.07
C MET A 414 -6.88 7.74 3.77
N GLY A 415 -5.73 8.26 3.37
CA GLY A 415 -4.52 7.45 3.26
C GLY A 415 -4.04 6.98 4.63
N HIS A 416 -3.58 5.75 4.67
CA HIS A 416 -2.95 5.12 5.81
C HIS A 416 -1.54 4.70 5.43
N VAL A 417 -0.59 5.00 6.28
CA VAL A 417 0.77 4.47 6.23
C VAL A 417 1.00 3.76 7.56
N ASN A 418 1.24 2.47 7.54
CA ASN A 418 1.44 1.64 8.72
C ASN A 418 2.77 0.89 8.60
N LYS A 419 3.46 0.71 9.69
CA LYS A 419 4.68 -0.09 9.72
C LYS A 419 4.37 -1.58 9.59
N ILE A 420 5.22 -2.31 8.88
CA ILE A 420 5.20 -3.78 8.80
C ILE A 420 6.30 -4.33 9.71
N ARG A 421 5.96 -5.36 10.48
CA ARG A 421 6.94 -6.23 11.12
C ARG A 421 6.91 -7.60 10.44
N TRP A 422 8.03 -8.29 10.43
CA TRP A 422 8.12 -9.64 9.88
C TRP A 422 8.18 -10.65 11.03
N THR A 423 7.34 -11.68 10.96
CA THR A 423 7.39 -12.77 11.93
C THR A 423 8.65 -13.60 11.75
N GLU A 424 9.07 -14.34 12.77
CA GLU A 424 10.23 -15.24 12.66
C GLU A 424 10.09 -16.29 11.54
N ASP A 425 8.84 -16.61 11.15
CA ASP A 425 8.54 -17.52 10.03
C ASP A 425 8.45 -16.77 8.68
N GLY A 426 8.80 -15.47 8.65
CA GLY A 426 8.81 -14.64 7.46
C GLY A 426 7.43 -14.27 6.92
N TRP A 427 6.41 -14.10 7.77
CA TRP A 427 5.13 -13.53 7.37
C TRP A 427 5.04 -12.06 7.79
N PRO A 428 4.48 -11.17 6.94
CA PRO A 428 4.28 -9.78 7.35
C PRO A 428 3.11 -9.66 8.33
N VAL A 429 3.23 -8.72 9.26
CA VAL A 429 2.15 -8.24 10.11
C VAL A 429 2.14 -6.72 10.08
N VAL A 430 0.98 -6.12 9.87
CA VAL A 430 0.79 -4.67 9.81
C VAL A 430 0.50 -4.17 11.23
N LEU A 431 1.19 -3.13 11.69
CA LEU A 431 0.91 -2.50 12.97
C LEU A 431 -0.45 -1.78 12.94
N PRO A 432 -1.21 -1.78 14.05
CA PRO A 432 -2.60 -1.33 14.07
C PRO A 432 -2.77 0.19 13.90
N GLN A 433 -1.75 0.97 14.25
CA GLN A 433 -1.81 2.42 14.23
C GLN A 433 -1.06 2.99 13.01
N ARG A 434 -1.55 4.12 12.49
CA ARG A 434 -0.85 4.85 11.43
C ARG A 434 0.51 5.31 11.95
N TYR A 435 1.51 5.22 11.09
CA TYR A 435 2.84 5.69 11.38
C TYR A 435 2.85 7.21 11.65
N ALA A 436 3.46 7.60 12.75
CA ALA A 436 3.52 8.99 13.20
C ALA A 436 4.94 9.44 13.56
N ALA A 437 5.97 8.71 13.14
CA ALA A 437 7.38 8.97 13.44
C ALA A 437 7.66 9.11 14.96
N VAL A 438 6.93 8.37 15.78
CA VAL A 438 7.14 8.35 17.24
C VAL A 438 8.56 7.85 17.53
N PRO A 439 9.33 8.53 18.40
CA PRO A 439 10.65 8.06 18.83
C PRO A 439 10.60 6.60 19.33
N GLN A 440 11.52 5.78 18.83
CA GLN A 440 11.57 4.34 19.15
C GLN A 440 12.48 4.07 20.35
N ASP A 441 12.22 4.74 21.46
CA ASP A 441 12.89 4.47 22.74
C ASP A 441 12.73 3.01 23.15
N GLU A 442 13.65 2.52 23.96
CA GLU A 442 13.61 1.16 24.51
C GLU A 442 12.25 0.87 25.16
N ILE A 443 11.73 -0.31 24.90
CA ILE A 443 10.51 -0.82 25.55
C ILE A 443 10.92 -1.89 26.52
N THR A 444 10.67 -1.65 27.80
CA THR A 444 10.96 -2.59 28.88
C THR A 444 9.73 -3.46 29.21
N GLU A 445 9.94 -4.52 29.97
CA GLU A 445 8.82 -5.32 30.46
C GLU A 445 7.83 -4.49 31.32
N GLU A 446 8.35 -3.51 32.07
CA GLU A 446 7.53 -2.64 32.93
C GLU A 446 6.62 -1.75 32.08
N ASP A 447 7.08 -1.29 30.93
CA ASP A 447 6.28 -0.52 29.98
C ASP A 447 5.08 -1.30 29.44
N LEU A 448 5.14 -2.63 29.42
CA LEU A 448 4.06 -3.48 28.90
C LEU A 448 2.98 -3.77 29.94
N VAL A 449 3.26 -3.56 31.24
CA VAL A 449 2.28 -3.79 32.30
C VAL A 449 1.17 -2.74 32.21
N GLY A 450 -0.09 -3.17 32.30
CA GLY A 450 -1.24 -2.26 32.31
C GLY A 450 -2.40 -2.76 31.45
N ALA A 451 -3.27 -1.82 31.06
CA ALA A 451 -4.48 -2.07 30.31
C ALA A 451 -4.20 -1.96 28.79
N TRP A 452 -4.86 -2.82 28.03
CA TRP A 452 -4.74 -2.92 26.58
C TRP A 452 -6.10 -3.08 25.93
N GLU A 453 -6.23 -2.55 24.74
CA GLU A 453 -7.26 -2.93 23.78
C GLU A 453 -6.70 -3.95 22.79
N ASN A 454 -7.42 -5.06 22.60
CA ASN A 454 -7.01 -6.14 21.71
C ASN A 454 -8.08 -6.43 20.66
N ILE A 455 -7.67 -6.61 19.42
CA ILE A 455 -8.52 -7.08 18.32
C ILE A 455 -7.91 -8.37 17.78
N THR A 456 -8.64 -9.48 17.84
CA THR A 456 -8.31 -10.68 17.06
C THR A 456 -9.24 -10.70 15.86
N MET A 457 -8.68 -10.50 14.67
CA MET A 457 -9.47 -10.36 13.45
C MET A 457 -9.95 -11.71 12.95
N GLU A 458 -11.23 -11.96 13.10
CA GLU A 458 -11.92 -13.05 12.41
C GLU A 458 -12.54 -12.51 11.13
N TYR A 459 -12.32 -13.20 10.00
CA TYR A 459 -13.04 -12.82 8.79
C TYR A 459 -14.54 -13.00 8.99
N ARG A 460 -15.25 -11.88 8.95
CA ARG A 460 -16.72 -11.82 8.98
C ARG A 460 -17.18 -10.82 7.95
N TYR A 461 -17.76 -11.33 6.87
CA TYR A 461 -18.29 -10.49 5.82
C TYR A 461 -19.27 -9.44 6.36
N GLN A 462 -19.06 -8.18 6.01
CA GLN A 462 -19.84 -7.00 6.42
C GLN A 462 -19.84 -6.72 7.95
N ALA A 463 -18.94 -7.30 8.70
CA ALA A 463 -18.85 -7.06 10.14
C ALA A 463 -17.50 -6.44 10.51
N MET A 464 -17.56 -5.36 11.28
CA MET A 464 -16.39 -4.71 11.86
C MET A 464 -15.90 -5.49 13.09
N GLN A 465 -14.58 -5.69 13.20
CA GLN A 465 -13.96 -6.32 14.36
C GLN A 465 -13.72 -5.26 15.45
N LYS A 466 -14.24 -5.50 16.64
CA LYS A 466 -14.17 -4.54 17.74
C LYS A 466 -13.14 -4.95 18.77
N ALA A 467 -12.49 -3.95 19.35
CA ALA A 467 -11.55 -4.18 20.44
C ALA A 467 -12.23 -4.73 21.71
N THR A 468 -11.51 -5.62 22.37
CA THR A 468 -11.85 -6.19 23.67
C THR A 468 -10.74 -5.87 24.67
N ASP A 469 -11.08 -5.82 25.95
CA ASP A 469 -10.12 -5.52 27.01
C ASP A 469 -9.14 -6.68 27.22
N MET A 470 -7.90 -6.30 27.47
CA MET A 470 -6.83 -7.17 27.94
C MET A 470 -6.01 -6.45 29.00
N SER A 471 -5.39 -7.20 29.90
CA SER A 471 -4.46 -6.65 30.89
C SER A 471 -3.24 -7.55 31.03
N LEU A 472 -2.07 -6.92 31.13
CA LEU A 472 -0.81 -7.56 31.46
C LEU A 472 -0.41 -7.15 32.88
N ALA A 473 -0.38 -8.11 33.79
CA ALA A 473 -0.01 -7.86 35.20
C ALA A 473 1.49 -8.04 35.42
N SER A 474 2.06 -7.32 36.41
CA SER A 474 3.49 -7.38 36.76
C SER A 474 3.94 -8.78 37.24
N ASN A 475 3.03 -9.62 37.69
CA ASN A 475 3.30 -11.02 38.02
C ASN A 475 3.35 -11.95 36.77
N LYS A 476 3.45 -11.39 35.60
CA LYS A 476 3.52 -12.10 34.30
C LYS A 476 2.27 -12.88 33.92
N THR A 477 1.09 -12.43 34.39
CA THR A 477 -0.18 -13.00 33.95
C THR A 477 -0.92 -12.05 33.02
N ALA A 478 -1.48 -12.60 31.92
CA ALA A 478 -2.41 -11.92 31.04
C ALA A 478 -3.85 -12.33 31.36
N SER A 479 -4.78 -11.39 31.22
CA SER A 479 -6.22 -11.62 31.40
C SER A 479 -7.05 -10.82 30.41
N GLY A 480 -8.30 -11.21 30.17
CA GLY A 480 -9.20 -10.60 29.20
C GLY A 480 -9.15 -11.31 27.84
N ALA A 481 -8.86 -10.61 26.76
CA ALA A 481 -8.78 -11.16 25.40
C ALA A 481 -7.82 -12.35 25.27
N PHE A 482 -6.73 -12.32 26.04
CA PHE A 482 -5.82 -13.44 26.25
C PHE A 482 -5.79 -13.80 27.74
N SER A 483 -5.45 -15.07 28.02
CA SER A 483 -5.22 -15.54 29.39
C SER A 483 -4.01 -16.44 29.42
N GLY A 484 -3.25 -16.38 30.51
CA GLY A 484 -2.07 -17.20 30.73
C GLY A 484 -0.83 -16.40 31.12
N SER A 485 0.34 -17.04 31.07
CA SER A 485 1.60 -16.37 31.34
C SER A 485 2.06 -15.56 30.12
N TRP A 486 2.77 -14.45 30.38
CA TRP A 486 3.44 -13.68 29.35
C TRP A 486 4.92 -13.49 29.68
N SER A 487 5.71 -13.27 28.61
CA SER A 487 7.12 -12.91 28.67
C SER A 487 7.45 -11.91 27.56
N TYR A 488 8.53 -11.18 27.69
CA TYR A 488 8.99 -10.22 26.70
C TYR A 488 10.46 -10.42 26.37
N ASP A 489 10.78 -10.44 25.09
CA ASP A 489 12.14 -10.42 24.57
C ASP A 489 12.42 -8.96 24.13
N GLU A 490 13.17 -8.23 24.95
CA GLU A 490 13.46 -6.80 24.73
C GLU A 490 14.31 -6.57 23.47
N GLU A 491 15.24 -7.46 23.16
CA GLU A 491 16.12 -7.34 21.98
C GLU A 491 15.31 -7.48 20.69
N LYS A 492 14.42 -8.46 20.63
CA LYS A 492 13.58 -8.73 19.45
C LYS A 492 12.30 -7.92 19.44
N LYS A 493 11.95 -7.28 20.56
CA LYS A 493 10.66 -6.62 20.78
C LYS A 493 9.48 -7.57 20.56
N ILE A 494 9.54 -8.76 21.16
CA ILE A 494 8.50 -9.80 21.04
C ILE A 494 7.86 -10.06 22.39
N LEU A 495 6.58 -9.71 22.51
CA LEU A 495 5.72 -10.10 23.60
C LEU A 495 5.12 -11.48 23.30
N THR A 496 5.32 -12.46 24.18
CA THR A 496 4.74 -13.79 24.07
C THR A 496 3.68 -14.00 25.13
N ILE A 497 2.44 -14.34 24.72
CA ILE A 497 1.35 -14.71 25.64
C ILE A 497 0.95 -16.16 25.33
N GLY A 498 1.23 -17.06 26.27
CA GLY A 498 1.11 -18.50 26.02
C GLY A 498 2.06 -18.93 24.90
N SER A 499 1.53 -19.28 23.73
CA SER A 499 2.32 -19.61 22.53
C SER A 499 2.24 -18.54 21.43
N THR A 500 1.52 -17.46 21.67
CA THR A 500 1.28 -16.40 20.65
C THR A 500 2.37 -15.35 20.75
N LYS A 501 3.08 -15.10 19.64
CA LYS A 501 4.10 -14.06 19.50
C LYS A 501 3.49 -12.80 18.91
N LEU A 502 3.74 -11.67 19.57
CA LEU A 502 3.23 -10.35 19.24
C LEU A 502 4.42 -9.39 19.10
N TYR A 503 4.57 -8.75 17.97
CA TYR A 503 5.66 -7.85 17.63
C TYR A 503 5.30 -6.45 18.10
N VAL A 504 6.13 -5.88 18.95
CA VAL A 504 5.85 -4.64 19.71
C VAL A 504 6.63 -3.47 19.12
N ASP A 505 5.98 -2.31 19.00
CA ASP A 505 6.61 -1.03 18.63
C ASP A 505 5.93 0.14 19.36
N ARG A 506 6.60 1.31 19.37
CA ARG A 506 5.97 2.56 19.80
C ARG A 506 5.30 3.22 18.62
N GLU A 507 4.06 3.63 18.80
CA GLU A 507 3.28 4.40 17.82
C GLU A 507 2.42 5.45 18.53
N LEU A 508 1.72 6.26 17.75
CA LEU A 508 0.78 7.23 18.26
C LEU A 508 -0.58 6.56 18.55
N ASP A 509 -1.20 6.85 19.68
CA ASP A 509 -2.61 6.58 19.88
C ASP A 509 -3.45 7.63 19.13
N TRP A 510 -3.91 7.27 17.94
CA TRP A 510 -4.69 8.14 17.09
C TRP A 510 -6.13 8.34 17.58
N GLU A 511 -6.63 7.45 18.45
CA GLU A 511 -7.97 7.52 19.02
C GLU A 511 -8.01 8.30 20.34
N ALA A 512 -6.85 8.64 20.91
CA ALA A 512 -6.77 9.48 22.11
C ALA A 512 -6.99 10.97 21.81
N ASP A 513 -7.52 11.70 22.76
CA ASP A 513 -7.67 13.16 22.72
C ASP A 513 -7.20 13.78 24.05
N PRO A 514 -6.04 14.48 24.06
CA PRO A 514 -5.09 14.66 22.95
C PRO A 514 -4.38 13.35 22.56
N ARG A 515 -3.93 13.26 21.29
CA ARG A 515 -3.12 12.15 20.82
C ARG A 515 -1.79 12.07 21.55
N VAL A 516 -1.42 10.88 21.99
CA VAL A 516 -0.20 10.62 22.76
C VAL A 516 0.55 9.40 22.23
N PRO A 517 1.88 9.34 22.35
CA PRO A 517 2.62 8.11 22.09
C PRO A 517 2.13 6.96 22.96
N THR A 518 2.04 5.78 22.37
CA THR A 518 1.67 4.54 23.07
C THR A 518 2.49 3.36 22.57
N ILE A 519 2.25 2.19 23.12
CA ILE A 519 2.83 0.93 22.67
C ILE A 519 1.75 0.13 21.95
N VAL A 520 2.11 -0.43 20.80
CA VAL A 520 1.23 -1.28 20.00
C VAL A 520 1.87 -2.63 19.75
N TYR A 521 1.06 -3.60 19.40
CA TYR A 521 1.56 -4.86 18.89
C TYR A 521 0.73 -5.39 17.73
N SER A 522 1.40 -6.19 16.90
CA SER A 522 0.76 -7.01 15.88
C SER A 522 1.33 -8.42 15.87
N GLY A 523 0.52 -9.40 15.50
CA GLY A 523 0.93 -10.79 15.40
C GLY A 523 -0.09 -11.63 14.64
N LEU A 524 0.17 -12.93 14.55
CA LEU A 524 -0.70 -13.89 13.89
C LEU A 524 -1.02 -15.05 14.81
N THR A 525 -2.25 -15.53 14.75
CA THR A 525 -2.57 -16.87 15.26
C THR A 525 -1.92 -17.93 14.36
N ALA A 526 -1.84 -19.17 14.83
CA ALA A 526 -1.35 -20.29 14.04
C ALA A 526 -2.12 -20.52 12.72
N THR A 527 -3.32 -19.97 12.59
CA THR A 527 -4.16 -20.03 11.39
C THR A 527 -4.09 -18.79 10.52
N GLY A 528 -3.19 -17.84 10.85
CA GLY A 528 -2.99 -16.61 10.07
C GLY A 528 -4.01 -15.49 10.34
N ARG A 529 -4.77 -15.55 11.45
CA ARG A 529 -5.64 -14.44 11.86
C ARG A 529 -4.80 -13.34 12.48
N PRO A 530 -4.90 -12.08 12.07
CA PRO A 530 -4.14 -11.00 12.69
C PRO A 530 -4.65 -10.70 14.10
N ILE A 531 -3.70 -10.33 14.94
CA ILE A 531 -3.93 -9.91 16.32
C ILE A 531 -3.31 -8.54 16.46
N TRP A 532 -4.11 -7.56 16.81
CA TRP A 532 -3.68 -6.19 17.04
C TRP A 532 -3.90 -5.78 18.48
N GLY A 533 -3.00 -4.97 19.02
CA GLY A 533 -3.16 -4.41 20.34
C GLY A 533 -2.62 -3.01 20.48
N LYS A 534 -3.23 -2.28 21.40
CA LYS A 534 -2.84 -0.92 21.76
C LYS A 534 -2.93 -0.77 23.27
N LYS A 535 -1.87 -0.25 23.89
CA LYS A 535 -1.85 0.09 25.33
C LYS A 535 -2.67 1.36 25.53
N VAL A 536 -3.45 1.43 26.63
CA VAL A 536 -4.47 2.49 26.86
C VAL A 536 -4.38 3.15 28.25
N ASP A 537 -3.24 3.06 28.93
CA ASP A 537 -2.98 3.68 30.24
C ASP A 537 -1.71 4.51 30.29
#